data_f6d0b0aae7b955c6f3481a713bc8ae8d
#
_entry.id   f6d0b0aae7b955c6f3481a713bc8ae8d
#
_cell.length_a   1.000
_cell.length_b   1.000
_cell.length_c   1.000
_cell.angle_alpha   90.00
_cell.angle_beta   90.00
_cell.angle_gamma   90.00
#
_symmetry.space_group_name_H-M   'P 1'
#
loop_
_entity.id
_entity.type
_entity.pdbx_description
1 polymer ?
#
loop_
_entity_poly.entity_id
_entity_poly.type
_entity_poly.pdbx_seq_one_letter_code
_entity_poly.pdbx_strand_id
1 'polypeptide(L)'
;MVLLHARGADGADWTEIASALAAGPRRVYAPDLRGHGRSDWPGGYAYEAMRDDVLAFLGALGIARTDVVGHSLGGAVAYLLAQHSPALVRRLVLEDVPAPFPLDPPRPPAERPGGDLPYDWAMILATDEQRNAPNPVWWDHMGRITMPTLLIGGGPTSLIPQEHIAVLAEVLPDARHVTLDAGHLVHAARPGEFLAAVEGFLSPADRTRS
;
A
#
# COMPACT_ATOMS: atom_id res chain seq x y z
N MET A 1 -7.68 -8.52 8.32
CA MET A 1 -7.14 -7.78 7.16
C MET A 1 -6.76 -6.38 7.61
N VAL A 2 -5.70 -5.81 7.07
CA VAL A 2 -5.31 -4.42 7.31
C VAL A 2 -5.27 -3.65 5.98
N LEU A 3 -5.78 -2.41 5.98
CA LEU A 3 -5.81 -1.48 4.85
C LEU A 3 -4.94 -0.28 5.20
N LEU A 4 -3.96 0.04 4.36
CA LEU A 4 -2.99 1.11 4.58
C LEU A 4 -3.22 2.21 3.54
N HIS A 5 -3.54 3.41 4.02
CA HIS A 5 -3.91 4.57 3.19
C HIS A 5 -2.71 5.23 2.49
N ALA A 6 -3.00 6.07 1.51
CA ALA A 6 -1.99 6.85 0.79
C ALA A 6 -1.44 8.02 1.61
N ARG A 7 -0.40 8.64 1.10
CA ARG A 7 0.21 9.86 1.65
C ARG A 7 -0.79 11.02 1.68
N GLY A 8 -0.95 11.63 2.87
CA GLY A 8 -1.86 12.75 3.08
C GLY A 8 -3.33 12.36 3.29
N ALA A 9 -3.66 11.07 3.20
CA ALA A 9 -4.95 10.50 3.59
C ALA A 9 -4.92 10.00 5.04
N ASP A 10 -5.97 9.32 5.47
CA ASP A 10 -6.06 8.63 6.75
C ASP A 10 -6.87 7.34 6.60
N GLY A 11 -7.12 6.62 7.70
CA GLY A 11 -7.87 5.37 7.68
C GLY A 11 -9.31 5.50 7.20
N ALA A 12 -9.90 6.70 7.26
CA ALA A 12 -11.27 6.95 6.80
C ALA A 12 -11.40 6.90 5.27
N ASP A 13 -10.30 7.06 4.53
CA ASP A 13 -10.25 6.88 3.07
C ASP A 13 -10.76 5.49 2.65
N TRP A 14 -10.55 4.50 3.50
CA TRP A 14 -10.99 3.11 3.28
C TRP A 14 -12.42 2.79 3.76
N THR A 15 -13.20 3.74 4.26
CA THR A 15 -14.48 3.47 4.97
C THR A 15 -15.45 2.63 4.14
N GLU A 16 -15.66 2.96 2.89
CA GLU A 16 -16.56 2.21 1.99
C GLU A 16 -16.06 0.80 1.74
N ILE A 17 -14.79 0.67 1.35
CA ILE A 17 -14.14 -0.60 1.06
C ILE A 17 -14.06 -1.49 2.31
N ALA A 18 -13.67 -0.89 3.45
CA ALA A 18 -13.61 -1.61 4.72
C ALA A 18 -14.96 -2.15 5.14
N SER A 19 -16.03 -1.37 4.98
CA SER A 19 -17.40 -1.78 5.30
C SER A 19 -17.86 -2.95 4.42
N ALA A 20 -17.61 -2.88 3.11
CA ALA A 20 -17.95 -3.95 2.18
C ALA A 20 -17.17 -5.24 2.50
N LEU A 21 -15.86 -5.16 2.71
CA LEU A 21 -15.02 -6.31 3.04
C LEU A 21 -15.36 -6.93 4.40
N ALA A 22 -15.84 -6.13 5.36
CA ALA A 22 -16.25 -6.57 6.70
C ALA A 22 -17.68 -7.18 6.73
N ALA A 23 -18.47 -7.05 5.67
CA ALA A 23 -19.78 -7.71 5.56
C ALA A 23 -19.68 -9.23 5.57
N GLY A 24 -18.51 -9.79 5.24
CA GLY A 24 -18.17 -11.21 5.37
C GLY A 24 -17.52 -11.55 6.73
N PRO A 25 -16.93 -12.73 6.88
CA PRO A 25 -16.35 -13.22 8.14
C PRO A 25 -14.95 -12.61 8.43
N ARG A 26 -14.66 -11.42 7.94
CA ARG A 26 -13.35 -10.77 8.07
C ARG A 26 -13.41 -9.63 9.07
N ARG A 27 -12.39 -9.52 9.92
CA ARG A 27 -12.12 -8.27 10.65
C ARG A 27 -11.22 -7.40 9.78
N VAL A 28 -11.61 -6.15 9.59
CA VAL A 28 -10.90 -5.17 8.77
C VAL A 28 -10.45 -4.02 9.67
N TYR A 29 -9.19 -3.64 9.53
CA TYR A 29 -8.56 -2.55 10.27
C TYR A 29 -8.00 -1.57 9.24
N ALA A 30 -8.22 -0.29 9.44
CA ALA A 30 -7.66 0.80 8.64
C ALA A 30 -7.01 1.82 9.58
N PRO A 31 -5.78 1.55 10.07
CA PRO A 31 -5.10 2.47 10.96
C PRO A 31 -4.63 3.72 10.22
N ASP A 32 -4.59 4.86 10.93
CA ASP A 32 -3.86 6.02 10.47
C ASP A 32 -2.36 5.73 10.61
N LEU A 33 -1.59 5.88 9.53
CA LEU A 33 -0.13 5.75 9.59
C LEU A 33 0.47 6.94 10.37
N ARG A 34 1.66 6.74 11.00
CA ARG A 34 2.35 7.85 11.69
C ARG A 34 2.41 9.11 10.84
N GLY A 35 2.23 10.27 11.47
CA GLY A 35 2.20 11.55 10.78
C GLY A 35 0.89 11.87 10.06
N HIS A 36 -0.15 11.03 10.22
CA HIS A 36 -1.47 11.22 9.61
C HIS A 36 -2.59 11.09 10.65
N GLY A 37 -3.70 11.75 10.38
CA GLY A 37 -4.94 11.63 11.12
C GLY A 37 -4.77 11.75 12.64
N ARG A 38 -5.21 10.72 13.37
CA ARG A 38 -5.18 10.66 14.83
C ARG A 38 -3.98 9.91 15.40
N SER A 39 -3.11 9.34 14.55
CA SER A 39 -1.86 8.73 14.99
C SER A 39 -0.83 9.78 15.39
N ASP A 40 0.19 9.38 16.15
CA ASP A 40 1.26 10.26 16.60
C ASP A 40 2.05 10.88 15.44
N TRP A 41 2.57 12.08 15.68
CA TRP A 41 3.42 12.84 14.77
C TRP A 41 4.85 12.94 15.34
N PRO A 42 5.64 11.85 15.29
CA PRO A 42 6.89 11.75 16.04
C PRO A 42 8.08 12.46 15.39
N GLY A 43 7.91 13.05 14.19
CA GLY A 43 8.99 13.73 13.45
C GLY A 43 9.92 12.80 12.66
N GLY A 44 9.84 11.48 12.85
CA GLY A 44 10.62 10.48 12.11
C GLY A 44 9.71 9.70 11.15
N TYR A 45 9.90 9.86 9.82
CA TYR A 45 8.99 9.37 8.79
C TYR A 45 9.67 8.47 7.75
N ALA A 46 10.61 7.63 8.19
CA ALA A 46 11.14 6.56 7.35
C ALA A 46 10.04 5.53 7.03
N TYR A 47 10.02 5.02 5.81
CA TYR A 47 9.07 3.97 5.42
C TYR A 47 9.24 2.71 6.29
N GLU A 48 10.47 2.38 6.68
CA GLU A 48 10.75 1.27 7.59
C GLU A 48 10.13 1.51 8.98
N ALA A 49 10.11 2.75 9.47
CA ALA A 49 9.46 3.07 10.74
C ALA A 49 7.93 2.95 10.64
N MET A 50 7.33 3.34 9.50
CA MET A 50 5.90 3.11 9.24
C MET A 50 5.58 1.61 9.19
N ARG A 51 6.44 0.81 8.54
CA ARG A 51 6.35 -0.66 8.55
C ARG A 51 6.39 -1.22 9.97
N ASP A 52 7.32 -0.75 10.79
CA ASP A 52 7.49 -1.24 12.17
C ASP A 52 6.29 -0.89 13.05
N ASP A 53 5.65 0.27 12.83
CA ASP A 53 4.38 0.60 13.50
C ASP A 53 3.26 -0.38 13.12
N VAL A 54 3.13 -0.71 11.83
CA VAL A 54 2.12 -1.68 11.38
C VAL A 54 2.42 -3.05 11.98
N LEU A 55 3.68 -3.46 12.05
CA LEU A 55 4.10 -4.71 12.68
C LEU A 55 3.75 -4.72 14.18
N ALA A 56 4.05 -3.63 14.89
CA ALA A 56 3.71 -3.48 16.32
C ALA A 56 2.19 -3.47 16.55
N PHE A 57 1.42 -2.77 15.71
CA PHE A 57 -0.03 -2.75 15.74
C PHE A 57 -0.63 -4.16 15.60
N LEU A 58 -0.18 -4.93 14.61
CA LEU A 58 -0.63 -6.30 14.40
C LEU A 58 -0.24 -7.21 15.58
N GLY A 59 0.96 -7.03 16.12
CA GLY A 59 1.43 -7.73 17.32
C GLY A 59 0.58 -7.43 18.55
N ALA A 60 0.24 -6.17 18.80
CA ALA A 60 -0.61 -5.75 19.91
C ALA A 60 -2.03 -6.34 19.83
N LEU A 61 -2.53 -6.60 18.61
CA LEU A 61 -3.82 -7.26 18.38
C LEU A 61 -3.74 -8.79 18.40
N GLY A 62 -2.55 -9.37 18.59
CA GLY A 62 -2.34 -10.83 18.54
C GLY A 62 -2.55 -11.43 17.15
N ILE A 63 -2.37 -10.64 16.09
CA ILE A 63 -2.59 -11.07 14.70
C ILE A 63 -1.30 -11.71 14.17
N ALA A 64 -1.26 -13.02 14.11
CA ALA A 64 -0.10 -13.78 13.62
C ALA A 64 -0.05 -13.85 12.08
N ARG A 65 -1.17 -13.71 11.39
CA ARG A 65 -1.23 -13.75 9.90
C ARG A 65 -2.44 -13.00 9.38
N THR A 66 -2.24 -12.16 8.35
CA THR A 66 -3.31 -11.31 7.81
C THR A 66 -3.16 -11.08 6.31
N ASP A 67 -4.24 -10.65 5.64
CA ASP A 67 -4.16 -10.05 4.32
C ASP A 67 -3.87 -8.55 4.49
N VAL A 68 -3.07 -8.00 3.59
CA VAL A 68 -2.65 -6.59 3.60
C VAL A 68 -3.05 -5.96 2.27
N VAL A 69 -3.70 -4.82 2.34
CA VAL A 69 -4.01 -3.95 1.19
C VAL A 69 -3.33 -2.62 1.43
N GLY A 70 -2.60 -2.11 0.46
CA GLY A 70 -1.96 -0.82 0.59
C GLY A 70 -2.07 0.01 -0.67
N HIS A 71 -2.42 1.28 -0.52
CA HIS A 71 -2.48 2.25 -1.59
C HIS A 71 -1.29 3.19 -1.54
N SER A 72 -0.61 3.36 -2.68
CA SER A 72 0.47 4.36 -2.82
C SER A 72 1.53 4.24 -1.70
N LEU A 73 1.68 5.24 -0.82
CA LEU A 73 2.56 5.18 0.36
C LEU A 73 2.26 3.96 1.23
N GLY A 74 0.99 3.71 1.55
CA GLY A 74 0.58 2.52 2.31
C GLY A 74 0.92 1.21 1.60
N GLY A 75 0.93 1.22 0.27
CA GLY A 75 1.40 0.08 -0.53
C GLY A 75 2.91 -0.15 -0.43
N ALA A 76 3.69 0.94 -0.41
CA ALA A 76 5.13 0.84 -0.15
C ALA A 76 5.42 0.30 1.26
N VAL A 77 4.70 0.76 2.27
CA VAL A 77 4.76 0.20 3.63
C VAL A 77 4.36 -1.28 3.64
N ALA A 78 3.32 -1.65 2.87
CA ALA A 78 2.83 -3.03 2.77
C ALA A 78 3.86 -3.98 2.15
N TYR A 79 4.53 -3.59 1.04
CA TYR A 79 5.56 -4.44 0.46
C TYR A 79 6.79 -4.54 1.36
N LEU A 80 7.18 -3.47 2.07
CA LEU A 80 8.26 -3.53 3.06
C LEU A 80 7.91 -4.46 4.24
N LEU A 81 6.65 -4.47 4.69
CA LEU A 81 6.17 -5.41 5.69
C LEU A 81 6.27 -6.86 5.17
N ALA A 82 5.85 -7.09 3.93
CA ALA A 82 5.93 -8.41 3.29
C ALA A 82 7.37 -8.90 3.11
N GLN A 83 8.31 -8.02 2.78
CA GLN A 83 9.75 -8.32 2.70
C GLN A 83 10.37 -8.65 4.05
N HIS A 84 9.97 -7.90 5.09
CA HIS A 84 10.51 -8.06 6.43
C HIS A 84 9.92 -9.27 7.17
N SER A 85 8.62 -9.49 7.03
CA SER A 85 7.85 -10.50 7.77
C SER A 85 6.94 -11.31 6.83
N PRO A 86 7.49 -12.08 5.87
CA PRO A 86 6.68 -12.77 4.86
C PRO A 86 5.69 -13.76 5.44
N ALA A 87 5.99 -14.38 6.58
CA ALA A 87 5.08 -15.31 7.25
C ALA A 87 3.81 -14.64 7.82
N LEU A 88 3.89 -13.33 8.13
CA LEU A 88 2.78 -12.54 8.66
C LEU A 88 1.75 -12.19 7.56
N VAL A 89 2.21 -11.99 6.32
CA VAL A 89 1.36 -11.59 5.21
C VAL A 89 0.86 -12.83 4.47
N ARG A 90 -0.46 -13.03 4.50
CA ARG A 90 -1.10 -14.17 3.82
C ARG A 90 -1.29 -13.90 2.32
N ARG A 91 -1.76 -12.71 1.99
CA ARG A 91 -1.92 -12.17 0.64
C ARG A 91 -1.68 -10.68 0.67
N LEU A 92 -1.14 -10.15 -0.41
CA LEU A 92 -0.82 -8.75 -0.56
C LEU A 92 -1.60 -8.14 -1.73
N VAL A 93 -2.20 -6.97 -1.53
CA VAL A 93 -2.81 -6.17 -2.59
C VAL A 93 -2.13 -4.81 -2.60
N LEU A 94 -1.60 -4.41 -3.74
CA LEU A 94 -0.90 -3.16 -3.96
C LEU A 94 -1.67 -2.32 -4.97
N GLU A 95 -2.29 -1.25 -4.51
CA GLU A 95 -3.03 -0.31 -5.34
C GLU A 95 -2.15 0.85 -5.75
N ASP A 96 -1.87 0.93 -7.04
CA ASP A 96 -1.18 2.00 -7.74
C ASP A 96 0.12 2.43 -7.05
N VAL A 97 0.98 1.45 -6.79
CA VAL A 97 2.23 1.58 -6.04
C VAL A 97 3.40 1.61 -7.01
N PRO A 98 4.28 2.63 -6.97
CA PRO A 98 5.45 2.66 -7.84
C PRO A 98 6.50 1.64 -7.39
N ALA A 99 7.22 1.07 -8.35
CA ALA A 99 8.48 0.38 -8.05
C ALA A 99 9.48 1.36 -7.39
N PRO A 100 10.31 0.91 -6.43
CA PRO A 100 11.24 1.77 -5.73
C PRO A 100 12.49 2.08 -6.55
N PHE A 101 12.31 2.82 -7.65
CA PHE A 101 13.38 3.32 -8.48
C PHE A 101 13.69 4.79 -8.16
N PRO A 102 14.97 5.19 -8.18
CA PRO A 102 15.34 6.60 -8.10
C PRO A 102 14.64 7.41 -9.19
N LEU A 103 14.18 8.59 -8.83
CA LEU A 103 13.58 9.51 -9.82
C LEU A 103 14.67 10.33 -10.50
N ASP A 104 14.65 10.36 -11.84
CA ASP A 104 15.56 11.17 -12.65
C ASP A 104 14.75 11.92 -13.74
N PRO A 105 14.64 13.25 -13.66
CA PRO A 105 15.12 14.10 -12.56
C PRO A 105 14.32 13.90 -11.26
N PRO A 106 14.93 14.19 -10.09
CA PRO A 106 14.22 14.14 -8.82
C PRO A 106 13.08 15.17 -8.80
N ARG A 107 11.98 14.84 -8.14
CA ARG A 107 10.89 15.79 -7.93
C ARG A 107 11.36 16.93 -7.02
N PRO A 108 11.01 18.17 -7.34
CA PRO A 108 11.28 19.28 -6.43
C PRO A 108 10.53 19.07 -5.09
N PRO A 109 11.02 19.67 -4.00
CA PRO A 109 10.30 19.65 -2.73
C PRO A 109 8.87 20.17 -2.92
N ALA A 110 7.91 19.47 -2.30
CA ALA A 110 6.52 19.91 -2.33
C ALA A 110 6.38 21.26 -1.61
N GLU A 111 5.52 22.13 -2.13
CA GLU A 111 5.16 23.38 -1.47
C GLU A 111 4.08 23.13 -0.42
N ARG A 112 4.28 23.68 0.80
CA ARG A 112 3.31 23.49 1.88
C ARG A 112 2.01 24.25 1.57
N PRO A 113 0.85 23.56 1.54
CA PRO A 113 -0.43 24.25 1.42
C PRO A 113 -0.68 25.15 2.63
N GLY A 114 -1.47 26.19 2.44
CA GLY A 114 -1.91 27.03 3.56
C GLY A 114 -2.89 26.31 4.49
N GLY A 115 -2.98 26.80 5.73
CA GLY A 115 -3.95 26.31 6.72
C GLY A 115 -3.48 25.10 7.53
N ASP A 116 -4.42 24.53 8.29
CA ASP A 116 -4.19 23.32 9.07
C ASP A 116 -4.30 22.08 8.18
N LEU A 117 -3.40 21.15 8.38
CA LEU A 117 -3.32 19.91 7.60
C LEU A 117 -3.70 18.72 8.50
N PRO A 118 -4.39 17.69 7.97
CA PRO A 118 -4.70 16.47 8.72
C PRO A 118 -3.50 15.51 8.81
N TYR A 119 -2.29 16.00 8.48
CA TYR A 119 -1.04 15.25 8.50
C TYR A 119 0.15 16.19 8.79
N ASP A 120 1.23 15.64 9.31
CA ASP A 120 2.47 16.39 9.53
C ASP A 120 3.15 16.72 8.20
N TRP A 121 3.41 18.01 7.96
CA TRP A 121 4.11 18.43 6.75
C TRP A 121 5.53 17.87 6.64
N ALA A 122 6.22 17.66 7.77
CA ALA A 122 7.53 17.04 7.80
C ALA A 122 7.50 15.60 7.22
N MET A 123 6.37 14.89 7.35
CA MET A 123 6.18 13.58 6.74
C MET A 123 6.16 13.67 5.21
N ILE A 124 5.52 14.70 4.63
CA ILE A 124 5.52 14.91 3.18
C ILE A 124 6.95 15.08 2.67
N LEU A 125 7.73 15.95 3.29
CA LEU A 125 9.12 16.22 2.89
C LEU A 125 10.00 14.97 3.02
N ALA A 126 9.92 14.27 4.15
CA ALA A 126 10.71 13.06 4.39
C ALA A 126 10.36 11.92 3.42
N THR A 127 9.09 11.78 3.05
CA THR A 127 8.66 10.76 2.09
C THR A 127 8.98 11.15 0.64
N ASP A 128 9.00 12.44 0.29
CA ASP A 128 9.46 12.90 -1.03
C ASP A 128 10.97 12.63 -1.22
N GLU A 129 11.77 12.86 -0.19
CA GLU A 129 13.20 12.55 -0.22
C GLU A 129 13.44 11.05 -0.47
N GLN A 130 12.76 10.18 0.26
CA GLN A 130 12.86 8.72 0.11
C GLN A 130 12.29 8.20 -1.22
N ARG A 131 11.31 8.89 -1.81
CA ARG A 131 10.79 8.56 -3.15
C ARG A 131 11.74 9.00 -4.26
N ASN A 132 12.45 10.11 -4.08
CA ASN A 132 13.47 10.57 -5.02
C ASN A 132 14.68 9.64 -5.04
N ALA A 133 15.08 9.13 -3.89
CA ALA A 133 16.22 8.24 -3.71
C ALA A 133 15.85 7.08 -2.76
N PRO A 134 15.05 6.11 -3.22
CA PRO A 134 14.67 4.97 -2.39
C PRO A 134 15.89 4.13 -2.03
N ASN A 135 15.83 3.50 -0.86
CA ASN A 135 16.87 2.56 -0.44
C ASN A 135 16.93 1.38 -1.45
N PRO A 136 18.08 1.12 -2.09
CA PRO A 136 18.22 0.04 -3.08
C PRO A 136 17.83 -1.35 -2.54
N VAL A 137 18.01 -1.57 -1.25
CA VAL A 137 17.62 -2.81 -0.57
C VAL A 137 16.13 -3.13 -0.74
N TRP A 138 15.26 -2.11 -0.91
CA TRP A 138 13.84 -2.35 -1.15
C TRP A 138 13.60 -3.10 -2.46
N TRP A 139 14.35 -2.75 -3.50
CA TRP A 139 14.30 -3.46 -4.79
C TRP A 139 14.94 -4.84 -4.69
N ASP A 140 16.11 -4.94 -4.10
CA ASP A 140 16.86 -6.20 -3.96
C ASP A 140 16.07 -7.28 -3.19
N HIS A 141 15.15 -6.84 -2.32
CA HIS A 141 14.34 -7.74 -1.52
C HIS A 141 12.95 -8.07 -2.12
N MET A 142 12.62 -7.63 -3.34
CA MET A 142 11.31 -7.95 -3.95
C MET A 142 11.06 -9.47 -4.05
N GLY A 143 12.08 -10.26 -4.29
CA GLY A 143 11.99 -11.73 -4.31
C GLY A 143 11.60 -12.39 -2.97
N ARG A 144 11.62 -11.65 -1.85
CA ARG A 144 11.13 -12.14 -0.54
C ARG A 144 9.61 -12.08 -0.42
N ILE A 145 8.92 -11.38 -1.32
CA ILE A 145 7.47 -11.29 -1.39
C ILE A 145 6.95 -12.54 -2.10
N THR A 146 6.89 -13.65 -1.38
CA THR A 146 6.54 -14.98 -1.92
C THR A 146 5.05 -15.32 -1.79
N MET A 147 4.29 -14.50 -1.06
CA MET A 147 2.86 -14.68 -0.95
C MET A 147 2.14 -14.21 -2.21
N PRO A 148 0.94 -14.77 -2.52
CA PRO A 148 0.12 -14.28 -3.62
C PRO A 148 -0.08 -12.77 -3.52
N THR A 149 0.22 -12.05 -4.61
CA THR A 149 0.15 -10.60 -4.69
C THR A 149 -0.73 -10.16 -5.85
N LEU A 150 -1.65 -9.25 -5.58
CA LEU A 150 -2.46 -8.56 -6.59
C LEU A 150 -1.95 -7.12 -6.74
N LEU A 151 -1.57 -6.76 -7.95
CA LEU A 151 -1.24 -5.40 -8.34
C LEU A 151 -2.43 -4.78 -9.07
N ILE A 152 -2.90 -3.63 -8.60
CA ILE A 152 -3.99 -2.89 -9.22
C ILE A 152 -3.41 -1.57 -9.72
N GLY A 153 -3.34 -1.40 -11.04
CA GLY A 153 -2.90 -0.15 -11.67
C GLY A 153 -4.07 0.77 -11.94
N GLY A 154 -3.84 2.08 -11.81
CA GLY A 154 -4.84 3.13 -12.03
C GLY A 154 -5.03 3.52 -13.50
N GLY A 155 -4.28 2.89 -14.42
CA GLY A 155 -4.37 3.16 -15.85
C GLY A 155 -3.65 4.44 -16.30
N PRO A 156 -3.86 4.88 -17.55
CA PRO A 156 -3.08 5.94 -18.16
C PRO A 156 -3.32 7.33 -17.55
N THR A 157 -4.38 7.49 -16.76
CA THR A 157 -4.68 8.74 -16.06
C THR A 157 -4.08 8.80 -14.64
N SER A 158 -3.41 7.72 -14.20
CA SER A 158 -2.69 7.70 -12.93
C SER A 158 -1.45 8.59 -12.98
N LEU A 159 -1.11 9.17 -11.81
CA LEU A 159 0.16 9.87 -11.60
C LEU A 159 1.36 8.92 -11.42
N ILE A 160 1.10 7.60 -11.28
CA ILE A 160 2.13 6.56 -11.24
C ILE A 160 2.32 6.00 -12.65
N PRO A 161 3.55 6.00 -13.19
CA PRO A 161 3.83 5.35 -14.46
C PRO A 161 3.45 3.87 -14.41
N GLN A 162 2.60 3.42 -15.33
CA GLN A 162 2.06 2.06 -15.28
C GLN A 162 3.11 0.98 -15.57
N GLU A 163 4.21 1.36 -16.21
CA GLU A 163 5.40 0.51 -16.36
C GLU A 163 6.01 0.10 -15.01
N HIS A 164 5.89 0.93 -13.96
CA HIS A 164 6.31 0.56 -12.61
C HIS A 164 5.49 -0.59 -12.04
N ILE A 165 4.18 -0.61 -12.32
CA ILE A 165 3.29 -1.70 -11.89
C ILE A 165 3.62 -2.98 -12.66
N ALA A 166 3.87 -2.86 -13.99
CA ALA A 166 4.23 -3.99 -14.84
C ALA A 166 5.55 -4.64 -14.38
N VAL A 167 6.58 -3.84 -14.09
CA VAL A 167 7.88 -4.34 -13.61
C VAL A 167 7.73 -5.04 -12.25
N LEU A 168 6.90 -4.52 -11.33
CA LEU A 168 6.60 -5.23 -10.08
C LEU A 168 5.94 -6.57 -10.36
N ALA A 169 5.01 -6.64 -11.32
CA ALA A 169 4.33 -7.89 -11.69
C ALA A 169 5.30 -8.95 -12.27
N GLU A 170 6.35 -8.51 -12.95
CA GLU A 170 7.38 -9.40 -13.50
C GLU A 170 8.36 -9.93 -12.44
N VAL A 171 8.68 -9.11 -11.44
CA VAL A 171 9.71 -9.45 -10.43
C VAL A 171 9.13 -10.24 -9.26
N LEU A 172 7.85 -10.02 -8.91
CA LEU A 172 7.22 -10.70 -7.79
C LEU A 172 6.90 -12.17 -8.16
N PRO A 173 7.29 -13.16 -7.32
CA PRO A 173 7.20 -14.59 -7.64
C PRO A 173 5.77 -15.12 -7.91
N ASP A 174 4.76 -14.56 -7.24
CA ASP A 174 3.34 -14.96 -7.40
C ASP A 174 2.47 -13.71 -7.51
N ALA A 175 2.58 -13.00 -8.64
CA ALA A 175 1.86 -11.76 -8.90
C ALA A 175 0.76 -11.92 -9.94
N ARG A 176 -0.33 -11.19 -9.71
CA ARG A 176 -1.38 -10.92 -10.70
C ARG A 176 -1.49 -9.42 -10.87
N HIS A 177 -1.67 -8.97 -12.09
CA HIS A 177 -1.84 -7.55 -12.41
C HIS A 177 -3.18 -7.33 -13.09
N VAL A 178 -3.91 -6.31 -12.63
CA VAL A 178 -5.11 -5.77 -13.26
C VAL A 178 -4.97 -4.26 -13.38
N THR A 179 -5.49 -3.70 -14.46
CA THR A 179 -5.57 -2.25 -14.65
C THR A 179 -7.03 -1.84 -14.62
N LEU A 180 -7.35 -0.89 -13.73
CA LEU A 180 -8.64 -0.22 -13.68
C LEU A 180 -8.40 1.24 -14.07
N ASP A 181 -9.02 1.70 -15.17
CA ASP A 181 -8.84 3.08 -15.64
C ASP A 181 -9.60 4.05 -14.73
N ALA A 182 -8.94 4.45 -13.66
CA ALA A 182 -9.52 5.20 -12.55
C ALA A 182 -8.61 6.34 -12.04
N GLY A 183 -7.38 6.43 -12.54
CA GLY A 183 -6.35 7.31 -11.96
C GLY A 183 -5.79 6.74 -10.66
N HIS A 184 -5.13 7.59 -9.86
CA HIS A 184 -4.37 7.16 -8.68
C HIS A 184 -5.25 6.61 -7.54
N LEU A 185 -6.48 7.09 -7.40
CA LEU A 185 -7.42 6.73 -6.32
C LEU A 185 -8.41 5.67 -6.82
N VAL A 186 -7.94 4.45 -7.13
CA VAL A 186 -8.75 3.41 -7.78
C VAL A 186 -9.93 2.99 -6.92
N HIS A 187 -9.69 2.70 -5.64
CA HIS A 187 -10.73 2.27 -4.70
C HIS A 187 -11.83 3.33 -4.49
N ALA A 188 -11.50 4.62 -4.60
CA ALA A 188 -12.47 5.71 -4.46
C ALA A 188 -13.21 5.99 -5.79
N ALA A 189 -12.51 5.94 -6.92
CA ALA A 189 -13.09 6.23 -8.24
C ALA A 189 -13.91 5.06 -8.83
N ARG A 190 -13.53 3.82 -8.51
CA ARG A 190 -14.13 2.57 -9.02
C ARG A 190 -14.34 1.54 -7.91
N PRO A 191 -15.07 1.88 -6.82
CA PRO A 191 -15.17 1.01 -5.63
C PRO A 191 -15.70 -0.38 -5.96
N GLY A 192 -16.69 -0.51 -6.83
CA GLY A 192 -17.26 -1.80 -7.22
C GLY A 192 -16.27 -2.68 -7.98
N GLU A 193 -15.51 -2.12 -8.94
CA GLU A 193 -14.51 -2.85 -9.71
C GLU A 193 -13.30 -3.23 -8.83
N PHE A 194 -12.88 -2.32 -7.96
CA PHE A 194 -11.83 -2.57 -6.97
C PHE A 194 -12.22 -3.72 -6.03
N LEU A 195 -13.43 -3.67 -5.45
CA LEU A 195 -13.94 -4.73 -4.58
C LEU A 195 -14.02 -6.08 -5.31
N ALA A 196 -14.53 -6.10 -6.53
CA ALA A 196 -14.61 -7.33 -7.32
C ALA A 196 -13.22 -7.95 -7.57
N ALA A 197 -12.21 -7.14 -7.89
CA ALA A 197 -10.84 -7.58 -8.08
C ALA A 197 -10.24 -8.13 -6.77
N VAL A 198 -10.39 -7.39 -5.66
CA VAL A 198 -9.88 -7.79 -4.34
C VAL A 198 -10.58 -9.04 -3.83
N GLU A 199 -11.91 -9.10 -3.84
CA GLU A 199 -12.66 -10.28 -3.37
C GLU A 199 -12.40 -11.52 -4.21
N GLY A 200 -12.33 -11.37 -5.53
CA GLY A 200 -11.95 -12.47 -6.44
C GLY A 200 -10.55 -13.01 -6.13
N PHE A 201 -9.62 -12.13 -5.80
CA PHE A 201 -8.27 -12.53 -5.40
C PHE A 201 -8.22 -13.16 -4.00
N LEU A 202 -9.02 -12.67 -3.06
CA LEU A 202 -9.09 -13.16 -1.68
C LEU A 202 -9.88 -14.45 -1.51
N SER A 203 -10.73 -14.79 -2.48
CA SER A 203 -11.46 -16.05 -2.47
C SER A 203 -10.49 -17.24 -2.56
N PRO A 204 -10.78 -18.38 -1.91
CA PRO A 204 -10.01 -19.58 -2.12
C PRO A 204 -10.01 -19.89 -3.62
N ALA A 205 -8.86 -19.80 -4.28
CA ALA A 205 -8.77 -20.30 -5.64
C ALA A 205 -9.17 -21.78 -5.62
N ASP A 206 -10.07 -22.16 -6.48
CA ASP A 206 -10.30 -23.56 -6.83
C ASP A 206 -8.97 -24.14 -7.33
N ARG A 207 -8.19 -24.76 -6.41
CA ARG A 207 -6.92 -25.42 -6.74
C ARG A 207 -7.16 -26.76 -7.43
N THR A 208 -8.22 -26.84 -8.23
CA THR A 208 -8.56 -28.00 -9.04
C THR A 208 -8.61 -27.63 -10.50
N ARG A 209 -7.47 -27.21 -11.07
CA ARG A 209 -7.14 -27.38 -12.49
C ARG A 209 -5.63 -27.59 -12.59
N SER A 210 -5.23 -28.83 -12.42
CA SER A 210 -3.97 -29.39 -12.92
C SER A 210 -4.12 -29.75 -14.37
#